data_9f2d35ab3f897b602f5077398eeb7758
#
_entry.id   9f2d35ab3f897b602f5077398eeb7758
#
_cell.length_a   1.000
_cell.length_b   1.000
_cell.length_c   1.000
_cell.angle_alpha   90.00
_cell.angle_beta   90.00
_cell.angle_gamma   90.00
#
_symmetry.space_group_name_H-M   'P 1'
#
loop_
_entity.id
_entity.type
_entity.pdbx_description
1 polymer ?
#
loop_
_entity_poly.entity_id
_entity_poly.type
_entity_poly.pdbx_seq_one_letter_code
_entity_poly.pdbx_strand_id
1 'polypeptide(L)'
;FQVFQKFKKINVAVDEDRVRGVKNLLKIIPELNGIILDDSFQHRKISPKLNILLTSYKKPFFRDKLLPIGTLRESSKGYRRADLVIVTKCPINMEPNEMNLFKKQIDFNPAKNVFFTTISYNKTLFGVKNIELNHFKKEKILLITGVANPNPLLDYLNSQNINFFHLNFSDHHKYSKNDIFKIHKDFKNKTIFTTEKDYVKIKNLNLDNNLYFIKMRTEFLNDGDKSFNKIIYNRFN
;
A
#
# COMPACT_ATOMS: atom_id res chain seq x y z
N PHE A 1 10.40 -0.15 8.28
CA PHE A 1 11.46 -1.02 7.75
C PHE A 1 11.39 -1.13 6.21
N GLN A 2 10.19 -1.34 5.63
CA GLN A 2 9.98 -1.48 4.19
C GLN A 2 10.37 -0.22 3.39
N VAL A 3 9.98 0.97 3.87
CA VAL A 3 10.34 2.26 3.28
C VAL A 3 11.86 2.45 3.26
N PHE A 4 12.52 2.19 4.39
CA PHE A 4 13.97 2.27 4.52
C PHE A 4 14.72 1.32 3.55
N GLN A 5 14.19 0.11 3.36
CA GLN A 5 14.79 -0.83 2.40
C GLN A 5 14.60 -0.40 0.94
N LYS A 6 13.45 0.19 0.62
CA LYS A 6 13.09 0.57 -0.76
C LYS A 6 13.77 1.86 -1.22
N PHE A 7 13.91 2.83 -0.32
CA PHE A 7 14.43 4.16 -0.63
C PHE A 7 15.73 4.45 0.12
N LYS A 8 16.86 4.09 -0.47
CA LYS A 8 18.20 4.22 0.16
C LYS A 8 18.68 5.66 0.40
N LYS A 9 18.05 6.64 -0.27
CA LYS A 9 18.45 8.05 -0.19
C LYS A 9 17.64 8.88 0.81
N ILE A 10 16.68 8.28 1.50
CA ILE A 10 15.85 8.98 2.49
C ILE A 10 16.20 8.54 3.89
N ASN A 11 16.08 9.46 4.84
CA ASN A 11 16.18 9.17 6.27
C ASN A 11 14.83 8.69 6.80
N VAL A 12 14.82 7.65 7.61
CA VAL A 12 13.62 7.11 8.23
C VAL A 12 13.82 7.08 9.74
N ALA A 13 12.90 7.70 10.47
CA ALA A 13 12.87 7.68 11.92
C ALA A 13 11.53 7.16 12.44
N VAL A 14 11.55 6.57 13.61
CA VAL A 14 10.37 6.07 14.32
C VAL A 14 10.32 6.72 15.69
N ASP A 15 9.23 7.39 16.02
CA ASP A 15 8.98 7.98 17.33
C ASP A 15 7.46 7.95 17.62
N GLU A 16 7.07 7.61 18.82
CA GLU A 16 5.68 7.65 19.27
C GLU A 16 5.17 9.09 19.39
N ASP A 17 6.02 10.00 19.85
CA ASP A 17 5.74 11.45 19.88
C ASP A 17 6.28 12.11 18.61
N ARG A 18 5.38 12.45 17.68
CA ARG A 18 5.72 13.05 16.38
C ARG A 18 6.42 14.41 16.53
N VAL A 19 6.09 15.20 17.57
CA VAL A 19 6.75 16.49 17.82
C VAL A 19 8.20 16.28 18.22
N ARG A 20 8.44 15.33 19.14
CA ARG A 20 9.79 14.94 19.58
C ARG A 20 10.60 14.38 18.39
N GLY A 21 10.00 13.48 17.62
CA GLY A 21 10.63 12.88 16.44
C GLY A 21 11.09 13.92 15.42
N VAL A 22 10.23 14.88 15.08
CA VAL A 22 10.57 15.99 14.17
C VAL A 22 11.69 16.85 14.73
N LYS A 23 11.61 17.25 16.01
CA LYS A 23 12.68 18.06 16.65
C LYS A 23 14.03 17.35 16.64
N ASN A 24 14.02 16.04 16.91
CA ASN A 24 15.26 15.23 16.91
C ASN A 24 15.83 15.09 15.50
N LEU A 25 14.98 14.86 14.49
CA LEU A 25 15.43 14.80 13.10
C LEU A 25 16.08 16.12 12.66
N LEU A 26 15.47 17.25 12.96
CA LEU A 26 16.02 18.58 12.61
C LEU A 26 17.33 18.89 13.34
N LYS A 27 17.54 18.33 14.56
CA LYS A 27 18.84 18.46 15.27
C LYS A 27 19.92 17.61 14.60
N ILE A 28 19.59 16.41 14.13
CA ILE A 28 20.56 15.47 13.55
C ILE A 28 20.87 15.87 12.09
N ILE A 29 19.86 16.35 11.37
CA ILE A 29 19.94 16.70 9.94
C ILE A 29 19.30 18.09 9.76
N PRO A 30 20.02 19.18 10.05
CA PRO A 30 19.48 20.54 9.97
C PRO A 30 19.00 20.95 8.56
N GLU A 31 19.56 20.34 7.52
CA GLU A 31 19.34 20.68 6.10
C GLU A 31 18.14 19.92 5.48
N LEU A 32 17.29 19.32 6.29
CA LEU A 32 16.11 18.61 5.78
C LEU A 32 15.15 19.56 5.06
N ASN A 33 14.92 19.29 3.78
CA ASN A 33 13.99 20.08 2.96
C ASN A 33 12.50 19.74 3.23
N GLY A 34 12.22 18.55 3.77
CA GLY A 34 10.86 18.13 4.08
C GLY A 34 10.80 16.89 4.94
N ILE A 35 9.71 16.75 5.67
CA ILE A 35 9.41 15.60 6.52
C ILE A 35 8.02 15.08 6.16
N ILE A 36 7.93 13.79 5.84
CA ILE A 36 6.66 13.09 5.63
C ILE A 36 6.32 12.32 6.91
N LEU A 37 5.14 12.59 7.44
CA LEU A 37 4.62 11.89 8.62
C LEU A 37 3.62 10.82 8.16
N ASP A 38 3.93 9.55 8.42
CA ASP A 38 3.06 8.42 8.13
C ASP A 38 2.09 8.14 9.29
N ASP A 39 0.84 7.78 8.97
CA ASP A 39 -0.27 7.51 9.92
C ASP A 39 -0.39 8.58 11.02
N SER A 40 -0.33 9.86 10.62
CA SER A 40 -0.22 10.97 11.59
C SER A 40 -1.42 11.90 11.61
N PHE A 41 -2.48 11.64 10.86
CA PHE A 41 -3.63 12.53 10.73
C PHE A 41 -4.31 12.84 12.09
N GLN A 42 -4.23 11.93 13.04
CA GLN A 42 -4.75 12.10 14.41
C GLN A 42 -3.79 12.84 15.35
N HIS A 43 -2.52 13.04 14.99
CA HIS A 43 -1.51 13.71 15.80
C HIS A 43 -1.65 15.25 15.73
N ARG A 44 -2.66 15.79 16.41
CA ARG A 44 -3.07 17.21 16.35
C ARG A 44 -2.08 18.20 16.97
N LYS A 45 -1.03 17.74 17.68
CA LYS A 45 0.04 18.58 18.21
C LYS A 45 1.02 19.09 17.13
N ILE A 46 0.96 18.52 15.94
CA ILE A 46 1.72 18.97 14.77
C ILE A 46 0.75 19.60 13.77
N SER A 47 1.15 20.76 13.21
CA SER A 47 0.46 21.40 12.10
C SER A 47 1.33 21.27 10.85
N PRO A 48 1.08 20.27 9.99
CA PRO A 48 1.86 20.10 8.76
C PRO A 48 1.46 21.14 7.71
N LYS A 49 2.39 21.44 6.79
CA LYS A 49 2.13 22.35 5.65
C LYS A 49 1.07 21.79 4.70
N LEU A 50 0.91 20.46 4.66
CA LEU A 50 -0.06 19.75 3.83
C LEU A 50 -0.59 18.52 4.58
N ASN A 51 -1.92 18.43 4.71
CA ASN A 51 -2.63 17.29 5.26
C ASN A 51 -3.28 16.47 4.15
N ILE A 52 -2.85 15.24 3.96
CA ILE A 52 -3.43 14.31 3.01
C ILE A 52 -4.22 13.24 3.76
N LEU A 53 -5.53 13.17 3.52
CA LEU A 53 -6.38 12.11 4.08
C LEU A 53 -6.50 10.96 3.08
N LEU A 54 -6.18 9.75 3.54
CA LEU A 54 -6.42 8.54 2.76
C LEU A 54 -7.74 7.89 3.20
N THR A 55 -8.53 7.46 2.23
CA THR A 55 -9.74 6.68 2.48
C THR A 55 -9.87 5.56 1.45
N SER A 56 -10.41 4.40 1.83
CA SER A 56 -10.61 3.34 0.85
C SER A 56 -11.95 3.49 0.14
N TYR A 57 -11.99 3.14 -1.15
CA TYR A 57 -13.22 3.17 -1.95
C TYR A 57 -14.33 2.29 -1.36
N LYS A 58 -14.00 1.05 -0.96
CA LYS A 58 -14.99 0.10 -0.42
C LYS A 58 -15.49 0.46 0.97
N LYS A 59 -14.66 1.13 1.78
CA LYS A 59 -14.99 1.52 3.16
C LYS A 59 -14.53 2.95 3.41
N PRO A 60 -15.24 3.94 2.85
CA PRO A 60 -14.87 5.34 3.02
C PRO A 60 -15.19 5.85 4.43
N PHE A 61 -14.38 6.80 4.92
CA PHE A 61 -14.50 7.33 6.28
C PHE A 61 -15.89 7.90 6.60
N PHE A 62 -16.60 8.44 5.62
CA PHE A 62 -17.92 9.03 5.81
C PHE A 62 -19.07 8.00 5.95
N ARG A 63 -18.81 6.73 5.63
CA ARG A 63 -19.72 5.60 5.84
C ARG A 63 -19.31 4.72 7.03
N ASP A 64 -18.17 5.01 7.65
CA ASP A 64 -17.67 4.25 8.79
C ASP A 64 -18.08 4.91 10.12
N LYS A 65 -18.01 4.15 11.19
CA LYS A 65 -18.35 4.59 12.56
C LYS A 65 -17.11 4.60 13.45
N LEU A 66 -17.22 5.29 14.56
CA LEU A 66 -16.18 5.30 15.58
C LEU A 66 -16.02 3.93 16.23
N LEU A 67 -14.80 3.63 16.68
CA LEU A 67 -14.53 2.50 17.55
C LEU A 67 -15.46 2.53 18.78
N PRO A 68 -15.95 1.37 19.26
CA PRO A 68 -15.70 0.00 18.76
C PRO A 68 -16.65 -0.46 17.65
N ILE A 69 -17.68 0.32 17.27
CA ILE A 69 -18.73 -0.05 16.30
C ILE A 69 -18.17 -0.07 14.85
N GLY A 70 -17.24 0.82 14.55
CA GLY A 70 -16.54 0.92 13.27
C GLY A 70 -15.03 0.91 13.45
N THR A 71 -14.30 1.53 12.52
CA THR A 71 -12.83 1.56 12.55
C THR A 71 -12.25 2.97 12.68
N LEU A 72 -13.10 4.00 12.76
CA LEU A 72 -12.63 5.38 12.92
C LEU A 72 -12.07 5.61 14.33
N ARG A 73 -10.87 6.19 14.40
CA ARG A 73 -10.21 6.58 15.65
C ARG A 73 -10.68 7.96 16.14
N GLU A 74 -11.28 8.76 15.25
CA GLU A 74 -11.87 10.08 15.55
C GLU A 74 -13.12 10.31 14.69
N SER A 75 -13.90 11.33 15.03
CA SER A 75 -15.09 11.70 14.26
C SER A 75 -14.77 11.91 12.78
N SER A 76 -15.64 11.42 11.90
CA SER A 76 -15.55 11.65 10.46
C SER A 76 -15.41 13.14 10.09
N LYS A 77 -15.97 14.06 10.92
CA LYS A 77 -15.82 15.51 10.73
C LYS A 77 -14.34 15.98 10.79
N GLY A 78 -13.43 15.17 11.33
CA GLY A 78 -11.99 15.42 11.32
C GLY A 78 -11.39 15.61 9.92
N TYR A 79 -12.03 15.07 8.88
CA TYR A 79 -11.62 15.24 7.48
C TYR A 79 -11.50 16.72 7.04
N ARG A 80 -12.18 17.63 7.73
CA ARG A 80 -12.13 19.08 7.44
C ARG A 80 -10.72 19.67 7.54
N ARG A 81 -9.82 19.01 8.29
CA ARG A 81 -8.41 19.40 8.38
C ARG A 81 -7.59 19.00 7.15
N ALA A 82 -8.11 18.09 6.32
CA ALA A 82 -7.41 17.66 5.12
C ALA A 82 -7.36 18.76 4.06
N ASP A 83 -6.22 18.98 3.45
CA ASP A 83 -6.06 19.81 2.25
C ASP A 83 -6.38 19.00 0.99
N LEU A 84 -6.08 17.71 1.01
CA LEU A 84 -6.32 16.75 -0.07
C LEU A 84 -6.97 15.47 0.48
N VAL A 85 -7.78 14.82 -0.34
CA VAL A 85 -8.28 13.47 -0.08
C VAL A 85 -7.85 12.55 -1.21
N ILE A 86 -7.29 11.39 -0.87
CA ILE A 86 -6.99 10.34 -1.84
C ILE A 86 -7.87 9.13 -1.52
N VAL A 87 -8.75 8.79 -2.46
CA VAL A 87 -9.56 7.58 -2.42
C VAL A 87 -8.73 6.45 -3.01
N THR A 88 -8.41 5.46 -2.18
CA THR A 88 -7.52 4.36 -2.53
C THR A 88 -8.27 3.08 -2.87
N LYS A 89 -7.62 2.18 -3.59
CA LYS A 89 -8.17 0.86 -3.96
C LYS A 89 -9.47 0.96 -4.77
N CYS A 90 -9.54 1.96 -5.63
CA CYS A 90 -10.65 2.10 -6.58
C CYS A 90 -10.59 1.00 -7.65
N PRO A 91 -11.73 0.61 -8.26
CA PRO A 91 -11.73 -0.17 -9.48
C PRO A 91 -10.90 0.52 -10.57
N ILE A 92 -10.16 -0.25 -11.36
CA ILE A 92 -9.31 0.31 -12.43
C ILE A 92 -10.12 1.01 -13.52
N ASN A 93 -11.35 0.53 -13.73
CA ASN A 93 -12.31 1.03 -14.72
C ASN A 93 -13.38 1.94 -14.09
N MET A 94 -13.06 2.62 -12.99
CA MET A 94 -13.98 3.53 -12.32
C MET A 94 -14.33 4.72 -13.23
N GLU A 95 -15.61 4.89 -13.53
CA GLU A 95 -16.10 5.90 -14.45
C GLU A 95 -16.10 7.33 -13.85
N PRO A 96 -15.93 8.38 -14.66
CA PRO A 96 -15.94 9.78 -14.19
C PRO A 96 -17.20 10.15 -13.42
N ASN A 97 -18.37 9.64 -13.83
CA ASN A 97 -19.64 9.87 -13.15
C ASN A 97 -19.64 9.28 -11.73
N GLU A 98 -19.09 8.09 -11.57
CA GLU A 98 -18.94 7.43 -10.27
C GLU A 98 -18.00 8.22 -9.36
N MET A 99 -16.89 8.72 -9.88
CA MET A 99 -15.98 9.61 -9.15
C MET A 99 -16.69 10.88 -8.67
N ASN A 100 -17.50 11.49 -9.53
CA ASN A 100 -18.26 12.69 -9.19
C ASN A 100 -19.32 12.42 -8.10
N LEU A 101 -20.01 11.29 -8.17
CA LEU A 101 -20.95 10.86 -7.13
C LEU A 101 -20.25 10.62 -5.80
N PHE A 102 -19.08 10.01 -5.82
CA PHE A 102 -18.27 9.80 -4.62
C PHE A 102 -17.81 11.13 -4.00
N LYS A 103 -17.34 12.08 -4.83
CA LYS A 103 -16.95 13.43 -4.37
C LYS A 103 -18.11 14.14 -3.67
N LYS A 104 -19.33 14.07 -4.23
CA LYS A 104 -20.53 14.68 -3.62
C LYS A 104 -20.85 14.10 -2.24
N GLN A 105 -20.62 12.80 -2.01
CA GLN A 105 -20.87 12.15 -0.72
C GLN A 105 -19.88 12.57 0.39
N ILE A 106 -18.71 13.05 0.01
CA ILE A 106 -17.72 13.53 0.98
C ILE A 106 -18.16 14.87 1.62
N ASP A 107 -19.21 15.54 1.12
CA ASP A 107 -19.62 16.89 1.57
C ASP A 107 -18.42 17.84 1.65
N PHE A 108 -17.66 17.87 0.58
CA PHE A 108 -16.35 18.47 0.56
C PHE A 108 -16.44 19.89 0.02
N ASN A 109 -15.80 20.82 0.71
CA ASN A 109 -15.58 22.14 0.13
C ASN A 109 -15.02 21.99 -1.30
N PRO A 110 -15.69 22.56 -2.35
CA PRO A 110 -15.26 22.43 -3.74
C PRO A 110 -13.81 22.87 -4.00
N ALA A 111 -13.22 23.65 -3.10
CA ALA A 111 -11.83 24.06 -3.16
C ALA A 111 -10.83 22.93 -2.82
N LYS A 112 -11.27 21.78 -2.29
CA LYS A 112 -10.39 20.66 -1.94
C LYS A 112 -10.27 19.65 -3.07
N ASN A 113 -9.06 19.19 -3.33
CA ASN A 113 -8.80 18.22 -4.39
C ASN A 113 -9.03 16.80 -3.87
N VAL A 114 -9.85 16.04 -4.59
CA VAL A 114 -10.09 14.62 -4.35
C VAL A 114 -9.51 13.81 -5.49
N PHE A 115 -8.56 12.95 -5.18
CA PHE A 115 -7.90 12.07 -6.13
C PHE A 115 -8.35 10.63 -5.93
N PHE A 116 -8.31 9.85 -7.00
CA PHE A 116 -8.65 8.45 -7.00
C PHE A 116 -7.45 7.64 -7.43
N THR A 117 -7.17 6.56 -6.71
CA THR A 117 -6.06 5.68 -7.02
C THR A 117 -6.51 4.22 -7.03
N THR A 118 -5.91 3.45 -7.91
CA THR A 118 -6.10 2.01 -8.02
C THR A 118 -4.84 1.26 -7.61
N ILE A 119 -4.98 -0.04 -7.41
CA ILE A 119 -3.83 -0.95 -7.25
C ILE A 119 -3.54 -1.58 -8.60
N SER A 120 -2.31 -1.47 -9.04
CA SER A 120 -1.79 -2.20 -10.19
C SER A 120 -0.67 -3.16 -9.78
N TYR A 121 -0.42 -4.16 -10.60
CA TYR A 121 0.64 -5.14 -10.38
C TYR A 121 1.57 -5.18 -11.58
N ASN A 122 2.87 -5.32 -11.31
CA ASN A 122 3.84 -5.47 -12.39
C ASN A 122 3.62 -6.80 -13.12
N LYS A 123 3.79 -6.77 -14.43
CA LYS A 123 3.83 -7.99 -15.24
C LYS A 123 5.16 -8.76 -15.08
N THR A 124 6.19 -8.10 -14.58
CA THR A 124 7.49 -8.69 -14.27
C THR A 124 7.50 -9.14 -12.81
N LEU A 125 7.88 -10.37 -12.59
CA LEU A 125 8.18 -10.98 -11.29
C LEU A 125 9.63 -10.72 -10.92
N PHE A 126 9.88 -10.52 -9.66
CA PHE A 126 11.19 -10.22 -9.10
C PHE A 126 11.64 -11.33 -8.15
N GLY A 127 12.91 -11.72 -8.23
CA GLY A 127 13.50 -12.76 -7.41
C GLY A 127 15.01 -12.83 -7.63
N VAL A 128 15.57 -14.02 -7.71
CA VAL A 128 16.97 -14.22 -8.11
C VAL A 128 17.21 -13.67 -9.52
N LYS A 129 16.24 -13.82 -10.38
CA LYS A 129 16.17 -13.20 -11.73
C LYS A 129 14.79 -12.58 -11.94
N ASN A 130 14.70 -11.62 -12.85
CA ASN A 130 13.42 -11.05 -13.24
C ASN A 130 12.83 -11.85 -14.40
N ILE A 131 11.56 -12.21 -14.30
CA ILE A 131 10.86 -13.04 -15.30
C ILE A 131 9.48 -12.44 -15.56
N GLU A 132 9.04 -12.45 -16.82
CA GLU A 132 7.69 -12.02 -17.16
C GLU A 132 6.63 -13.02 -16.66
N LEU A 133 5.54 -12.51 -16.11
CA LEU A 133 4.43 -13.29 -15.57
C LEU A 133 3.85 -14.28 -16.60
N ASN A 134 3.82 -13.89 -17.88
CA ASN A 134 3.30 -14.72 -18.97
C ASN A 134 4.04 -16.06 -19.15
N HIS A 135 5.28 -16.14 -18.69
CA HIS A 135 6.06 -17.38 -18.74
C HIS A 135 5.41 -18.52 -17.95
N PHE A 136 4.63 -18.17 -16.93
CA PHE A 136 4.03 -19.15 -16.00
C PHE A 136 2.57 -19.52 -16.32
N LYS A 137 2.02 -19.11 -17.45
CA LYS A 137 0.63 -19.43 -17.84
C LYS A 137 0.34 -20.92 -18.00
N LYS A 138 1.38 -21.72 -18.32
CA LYS A 138 1.26 -23.18 -18.50
C LYS A 138 1.57 -23.97 -17.23
N GLU A 139 2.00 -23.30 -16.17
CA GLU A 139 2.37 -23.91 -14.90
C GLU A 139 1.31 -23.66 -13.84
N LYS A 140 1.16 -24.59 -12.92
CA LYS A 140 0.38 -24.36 -11.69
C LYS A 140 1.34 -24.01 -10.57
N ILE A 141 1.44 -22.72 -10.25
CA ILE A 141 2.35 -22.16 -9.25
C ILE A 141 1.77 -22.29 -7.84
N LEU A 142 2.60 -22.05 -6.83
CA LEU A 142 2.17 -21.87 -5.44
C LEU A 142 2.20 -20.37 -5.09
N LEU A 143 1.03 -19.81 -4.76
CA LEU A 143 0.94 -18.45 -4.22
C LEU A 143 0.92 -18.48 -2.70
N ILE A 144 1.85 -17.77 -2.05
CA ILE A 144 1.91 -17.61 -0.60
C ILE A 144 1.61 -16.15 -0.25
N THR A 145 0.65 -15.92 0.66
CA THR A 145 0.34 -14.57 1.16
C THR A 145 0.14 -14.56 2.66
N GLY A 146 0.67 -13.52 3.33
CA GLY A 146 0.45 -13.18 4.74
C GLY A 146 0.05 -11.71 4.87
N VAL A 147 -1.00 -11.32 4.14
CA VAL A 147 -1.56 -9.96 4.09
C VAL A 147 -3.03 -9.96 4.46
N ALA A 148 -3.53 -8.87 5.04
CA ALA A 148 -4.92 -8.76 5.51
C ALA A 148 -5.98 -9.00 4.43
N ASN A 149 -5.70 -8.64 3.18
CA ASN A 149 -6.61 -8.87 2.05
C ASN A 149 -5.83 -9.27 0.80
N PRO A 150 -5.74 -10.58 0.48
CA PRO A 150 -5.08 -11.07 -0.72
C PRO A 150 -5.92 -10.93 -2.01
N ASN A 151 -7.24 -10.72 -1.90
CA ASN A 151 -8.17 -10.79 -3.03
C ASN A 151 -7.73 -9.95 -4.26
N PRO A 152 -7.25 -8.70 -4.12
CA PRO A 152 -6.81 -7.94 -5.29
C PRO A 152 -5.69 -8.63 -6.10
N LEU A 153 -4.80 -9.37 -5.40
CA LEU A 153 -3.74 -10.13 -6.06
C LEU A 153 -4.29 -11.41 -6.71
N LEU A 154 -5.24 -12.10 -6.04
CA LEU A 154 -5.90 -13.27 -6.60
C LEU A 154 -6.66 -12.90 -7.88
N ASP A 155 -7.45 -11.81 -7.83
CA ASP A 155 -8.22 -11.31 -8.98
C ASP A 155 -7.29 -10.94 -10.14
N TYR A 156 -6.16 -10.28 -9.85
CA TYR A 156 -5.15 -9.96 -10.85
C TYR A 156 -4.57 -11.22 -11.50
N LEU A 157 -4.12 -12.21 -10.71
CA LEU A 157 -3.55 -13.45 -11.27
C LEU A 157 -4.57 -14.22 -12.12
N ASN A 158 -5.83 -14.29 -11.68
CA ASN A 158 -6.91 -14.88 -12.44
C ASN A 158 -7.15 -14.14 -13.76
N SER A 159 -7.13 -12.80 -13.77
CA SER A 159 -7.27 -11.98 -14.97
C SER A 159 -6.12 -12.18 -15.97
N GLN A 160 -4.95 -12.58 -15.47
CA GLN A 160 -3.79 -12.91 -16.30
C GLN A 160 -3.75 -14.39 -16.74
N ASN A 161 -4.77 -15.20 -16.40
CA ASN A 161 -4.85 -16.64 -16.65
C ASN A 161 -3.68 -17.42 -16.03
N ILE A 162 -3.29 -17.05 -14.80
CA ILE A 162 -2.30 -17.78 -14.01
C ILE A 162 -3.00 -18.79 -13.12
N ASN A 163 -2.66 -20.07 -13.24
CA ASN A 163 -3.15 -21.13 -12.37
C ASN A 163 -2.30 -21.22 -11.10
N PHE A 164 -2.94 -21.29 -9.92
CA PHE A 164 -2.21 -21.34 -8.65
C PHE A 164 -2.91 -22.18 -7.59
N PHE A 165 -2.10 -22.72 -6.66
CA PHE A 165 -2.55 -23.09 -5.31
C PHE A 165 -2.33 -21.88 -4.41
N HIS A 166 -3.23 -21.60 -3.49
CA HIS A 166 -3.10 -20.48 -2.58
C HIS A 166 -2.94 -20.95 -1.12
N LEU A 167 -1.77 -20.65 -0.53
CA LEU A 167 -1.54 -20.76 0.91
C LEU A 167 -1.70 -19.37 1.54
N ASN A 168 -2.79 -19.20 2.28
CA ASN A 168 -3.10 -17.95 2.95
C ASN A 168 -2.74 -18.02 4.43
N PHE A 169 -1.75 -17.23 4.84
CA PHE A 169 -1.37 -17.04 6.23
C PHE A 169 -2.05 -15.78 6.82
N SER A 170 -2.11 -15.70 8.14
CA SER A 170 -2.62 -14.52 8.84
C SER A 170 -1.80 -13.27 8.48
N ASP A 171 -2.41 -12.09 8.57
CA ASP A 171 -1.67 -10.84 8.37
C ASP A 171 -0.51 -10.73 9.37
N HIS A 172 0.62 -10.22 8.91
CA HIS A 172 1.86 -10.13 9.65
C HIS A 172 2.49 -11.46 10.10
N HIS A 173 2.09 -12.59 9.49
CA HIS A 173 2.64 -13.90 9.82
C HIS A 173 4.19 -13.90 9.86
N LYS A 174 4.74 -14.56 10.89
CA LYS A 174 6.18 -14.81 11.03
C LYS A 174 6.46 -16.21 10.53
N TYR A 175 6.95 -16.33 9.30
CA TYR A 175 7.26 -17.62 8.70
C TYR A 175 8.34 -18.34 9.51
N SER A 176 8.09 -19.60 9.85
CA SER A 176 9.00 -20.47 10.60
C SER A 176 9.65 -21.50 9.69
N LYS A 177 10.72 -22.14 10.17
CA LYS A 177 11.34 -23.29 9.48
C LYS A 177 10.34 -24.43 9.25
N ASN A 178 9.38 -24.59 10.17
CA ASN A 178 8.35 -25.64 10.06
C ASN A 178 7.35 -25.32 8.93
N ASP A 179 6.98 -24.05 8.74
CA ASP A 179 6.17 -23.64 7.59
C ASP A 179 6.87 -23.96 6.27
N ILE A 180 8.17 -23.66 6.19
CA ILE A 180 9.00 -23.94 5.02
C ILE A 180 9.09 -25.44 4.76
N PHE A 181 9.30 -26.23 5.80
CA PHE A 181 9.33 -27.69 5.68
C PHE A 181 8.02 -28.25 5.10
N LYS A 182 6.87 -27.79 5.61
CA LYS A 182 5.55 -28.19 5.09
C LYS A 182 5.38 -27.77 3.62
N ILE A 183 5.76 -26.54 3.28
CA ILE A 183 5.72 -26.06 1.89
C ILE A 183 6.54 -26.94 0.97
N HIS A 184 7.78 -27.29 1.36
CA HIS A 184 8.64 -28.19 0.58
C HIS A 184 8.04 -29.60 0.44
N LYS A 185 7.46 -30.14 1.50
CA LYS A 185 6.86 -31.47 1.51
C LYS A 185 5.66 -31.54 0.55
N ASP A 186 4.76 -30.56 0.65
CA ASP A 186 3.44 -30.59 -0.03
C ASP A 186 3.50 -30.01 -1.45
N PHE A 187 4.48 -29.13 -1.72
CA PHE A 187 4.60 -28.38 -2.99
C PHE A 187 6.01 -28.49 -3.60
N LYS A 188 6.62 -29.66 -3.53
CA LYS A 188 7.96 -29.93 -4.08
C LYS A 188 8.06 -29.48 -5.54
N ASN A 189 9.14 -28.76 -5.87
CA ASN A 189 9.46 -28.27 -7.22
C ASN A 189 8.43 -27.26 -7.81
N LYS A 190 7.52 -26.68 -7.01
CA LYS A 190 6.63 -25.62 -7.47
C LYS A 190 7.34 -24.27 -7.50
N THR A 191 7.08 -23.49 -8.53
CA THR A 191 7.42 -22.09 -8.53
C THR A 191 6.55 -21.36 -7.52
N ILE A 192 7.17 -20.56 -6.64
CA ILE A 192 6.50 -19.87 -5.54
C ILE A 192 6.38 -18.40 -5.85
N PHE A 193 5.16 -17.89 -5.81
CA PHE A 193 4.86 -16.46 -5.89
C PHE A 193 4.44 -15.95 -4.52
N THR A 194 4.81 -14.70 -4.24
CA THR A 194 4.43 -14.05 -2.99
C THR A 194 4.32 -12.53 -3.16
N THR A 195 3.90 -11.84 -2.10
CA THR A 195 3.94 -10.37 -2.05
C THR A 195 5.36 -9.86 -1.75
N GLU A 196 5.67 -8.61 -2.10
CA GLU A 196 6.96 -7.98 -1.74
C GLU A 196 7.18 -7.98 -0.21
N LYS A 197 6.10 -7.79 0.58
CA LYS A 197 6.12 -7.81 2.04
C LYS A 197 6.52 -9.19 2.60
N ASP A 198 5.95 -10.24 2.04
CA ASP A 198 6.20 -11.60 2.51
C ASP A 198 7.54 -12.13 1.98
N TYR A 199 7.94 -11.76 0.76
CA TYR A 199 9.23 -12.13 0.20
C TYR A 199 10.40 -11.77 1.11
N VAL A 200 10.40 -10.55 1.69
CA VAL A 200 11.46 -10.10 2.61
C VAL A 200 11.57 -10.99 3.85
N LYS A 201 10.46 -11.59 4.30
CA LYS A 201 10.43 -12.49 5.45
C LYS A 201 10.85 -13.92 5.09
N ILE A 202 10.48 -14.37 3.88
CA ILE A 202 10.66 -15.77 3.44
C ILE A 202 12.04 -16.00 2.83
N LYS A 203 12.62 -15.03 2.11
CA LYS A 203 13.85 -15.20 1.33
C LYS A 203 15.05 -15.74 2.09
N ASN A 204 15.11 -15.52 3.41
CA ASN A 204 16.22 -15.96 4.26
C ASN A 204 15.99 -17.36 4.90
N LEU A 205 14.88 -18.03 4.56
CA LEU A 205 14.48 -19.30 5.14
C LEU A 205 14.79 -20.51 4.24
N ASN A 206 15.73 -20.35 3.28
CA ASN A 206 16.17 -21.42 2.36
C ASN A 206 15.02 -22.05 1.54
N LEU A 207 14.07 -21.24 1.10
CA LEU A 207 13.22 -21.62 -0.02
C LEU A 207 14.05 -21.55 -1.30
N ASP A 208 14.03 -22.64 -2.08
CA ASP A 208 14.78 -22.84 -3.32
C ASP A 208 14.72 -21.63 -4.28
N ASN A 209 15.59 -21.63 -5.29
CA ASN A 209 15.75 -20.58 -6.31
C ASN A 209 14.48 -20.21 -7.11
N ASN A 210 13.33 -20.80 -6.79
CA ASN A 210 12.05 -20.60 -7.48
C ASN A 210 11.09 -19.66 -6.75
N LEU A 211 11.60 -18.80 -5.86
CA LEU A 211 10.80 -17.81 -5.14
C LEU A 211 10.80 -16.46 -5.86
N TYR A 212 9.60 -16.00 -6.22
CA TYR A 212 9.37 -14.70 -6.88
C TYR A 212 8.34 -13.88 -6.13
N PHE A 213 8.45 -12.57 -6.24
CA PHE A 213 7.42 -11.67 -5.73
C PHE A 213 6.88 -10.74 -6.82
N ILE A 214 5.61 -10.36 -6.62
CA ILE A 214 4.90 -9.43 -7.48
C ILE A 214 4.92 -8.06 -6.82
N LYS A 215 5.42 -7.05 -7.54
CA LYS A 215 5.37 -5.65 -7.07
C LYS A 215 3.99 -5.08 -7.28
N MET A 216 3.46 -4.52 -6.21
CA MET A 216 2.25 -3.72 -6.21
C MET A 216 2.61 -2.24 -6.35
N ARG A 217 1.83 -1.51 -7.14
CA ARG A 217 1.91 -0.05 -7.29
C ARG A 217 0.55 0.58 -7.03
N THR A 218 0.59 1.80 -6.57
CA THR A 218 -0.59 2.66 -6.53
C THR A 218 -0.51 3.61 -7.72
N GLU A 219 -1.54 3.64 -8.52
CA GLU A 219 -1.63 4.49 -9.71
C GLU A 219 -2.82 5.43 -9.61
N PHE A 220 -2.62 6.68 -10.00
CA PHE A 220 -3.71 7.64 -10.07
C PHE A 220 -4.60 7.33 -11.27
N LEU A 221 -5.91 7.49 -11.11
CA LEU A 221 -6.87 7.42 -12.20
C LEU A 221 -7.01 8.80 -12.87
N ASN A 222 -7.35 8.80 -14.16
CA ASN A 222 -7.65 10.00 -14.96
C ASN A 222 -6.54 11.08 -14.90
N ASP A 223 -5.29 10.70 -15.09
CA ASP A 223 -4.12 11.60 -15.05
C ASP A 223 -4.03 12.45 -13.76
N GLY A 224 -4.59 11.92 -12.66
CA GLY A 224 -4.60 12.60 -11.37
C GLY A 224 -3.21 12.84 -10.79
N ASP A 225 -2.21 12.06 -11.21
CA ASP A 225 -0.81 12.22 -10.82
C ASP A 225 -0.23 13.58 -11.22
N LYS A 226 -0.53 14.07 -12.42
CA LYS A 226 -0.06 15.38 -12.91
C LYS A 226 -0.61 16.51 -12.04
N SER A 227 -1.91 16.47 -11.76
CA SER A 227 -2.58 17.46 -10.91
C SER A 227 -2.11 17.39 -9.47
N PHE A 228 -1.95 16.18 -8.92
CA PHE A 228 -1.41 15.95 -7.59
C PHE A 228 0.02 16.51 -7.47
N ASN A 229 0.90 16.15 -8.41
CA ASN A 229 2.29 16.62 -8.41
C ASN A 229 2.38 18.15 -8.50
N LYS A 230 1.52 18.80 -9.30
CA LYS A 230 1.45 20.26 -9.39
C LYS A 230 1.08 20.89 -8.04
N ILE A 231 0.13 20.29 -7.29
CA ILE A 231 -0.25 20.79 -5.97
C ILE A 231 0.92 20.65 -5.00
N ILE A 232 1.59 19.48 -4.97
CA ILE A 232 2.75 19.27 -4.12
C ILE A 232 3.84 20.29 -4.44
N TYR A 233 4.18 20.43 -5.73
CA TYR A 233 5.19 21.39 -6.18
C TYR A 233 4.87 22.81 -5.72
N ASN A 234 3.66 23.32 -6.00
CA ASN A 234 3.26 24.67 -5.63
C ASN A 234 3.16 24.91 -4.11
N ARG A 235 3.00 23.85 -3.32
CA ARG A 235 2.90 23.97 -1.87
C ARG A 235 4.27 24.04 -1.20
N PHE A 236 5.30 23.46 -1.80
CA PHE A 236 6.64 23.31 -1.17
C PHE A 236 7.75 24.15 -1.84
N ASN A 237 7.51 24.68 -3.02
CA ASN A 237 8.30 25.74 -3.67
C ASN A 237 7.55 27.07 -3.58
#